data_45770e9a3ed73aeee9b6bc47e26f868f
#
_entry.id   45770e9a3ed73aeee9b6bc47e26f868f
#
_cell.length_a   1.000
_cell.length_b   1.000
_cell.length_c   1.000
_cell.angle_alpha   90.00
_cell.angle_beta   90.00
_cell.angle_gamma   90.00
#
_symmetry.space_group_name_H-M   'P 1'
#
loop_
_entity.id
_entity.type
_entity.pdbx_description
1 polymer ?
#
loop_
_entity_poly.entity_id
_entity_poly.type
_entity_poly.pdbx_seq_one_letter_code
_entity_poly.pdbx_strand_id
1 'polypeptide(L)' 'MNVYYHIHMKTLDEIKNEIDQMSHYELCRVWRFHKIGDPRFQGLAGDYFAQKLKEAGGFTPEISKAIGW' A
#
# COMPACT_ATOMS: atom_id res chain seq x y z
N MET A 1 -9.77 -28.20 10.38
CA MET A 1 -9.58 -27.01 10.10
C MET A 1 -8.34 -26.46 10.58
N ASN A 2 -8.07 -25.44 10.21
CA ASN A 2 -6.82 -24.94 10.41
C ASN A 2 -6.85 -23.73 11.22
N VAL A 3 -6.02 -23.61 12.14
CA VAL A 3 -5.95 -22.40 12.88
C VAL A 3 -4.85 -21.52 12.42
N TYR A 4 -4.07 -22.02 11.52
CA TYR A 4 -2.94 -21.23 11.11
C TYR A 4 -3.27 -20.18 10.08
N TYR A 5 -4.46 -20.21 9.53
CA TYR A 5 -4.78 -19.21 8.55
C TYR A 5 -4.83 -17.83 9.11
N HIS A 6 -5.05 -17.67 10.39
CA HIS A 6 -5.06 -16.33 10.92
C HIS A 6 -3.67 -15.79 11.17
N ILE A 7 -2.65 -16.61 11.00
CA ILE A 7 -1.29 -16.10 11.01
C ILE A 7 -0.69 -16.17 9.63
N HIS A 8 -1.54 -16.38 8.65
CA HIS A 8 -1.10 -16.45 7.27
C HIS A 8 -0.50 -15.12 6.83
N MET A 9 0.67 -15.16 6.25
CA MET A 9 1.31 -13.98 5.70
C MET A 9 1.09 -13.97 4.20
N LYS A 10 0.73 -12.81 3.69
CA LYS A 10 0.51 -12.66 2.26
C LYS A 10 1.82 -12.83 1.50
N THR A 11 1.74 -13.48 0.36
CA THR A 11 2.89 -13.57 -0.53
C THR A 11 3.12 -12.22 -1.19
N LEU A 12 4.30 -12.05 -1.77
CA LEU A 12 4.62 -10.83 -2.49
C LEU A 12 3.63 -10.59 -3.63
N ASP A 13 3.25 -11.65 -4.35
CA ASP A 13 2.29 -11.52 -5.45
C ASP A 13 0.93 -11.06 -4.97
N GLU A 14 0.47 -11.57 -3.84
CA GLU A 14 -0.80 -11.13 -3.26
C GLU A 14 -0.75 -9.67 -2.87
N ILE A 15 0.37 -9.25 -2.29
CA ILE A 15 0.55 -7.85 -1.89
C ILE A 15 0.59 -6.95 -3.12
N LYS A 16 1.29 -7.37 -4.17
CA LYS A 16 1.32 -6.61 -5.42
C LYS A 16 -0.05 -6.46 -6.03
N ASN A 17 -0.84 -7.53 -6.03
CA ASN A 17 -2.21 -7.48 -6.53
C ASN A 17 -3.06 -6.49 -5.75
N GLU A 18 -2.91 -6.49 -4.44
CA GLU A 18 -3.61 -5.57 -3.59
C GLU A 18 -3.25 -4.12 -3.93
N ILE A 19 -1.96 -3.86 -4.10
CA ILE A 19 -1.47 -2.53 -4.46
C ILE A 19 -1.98 -2.11 -5.84
N ASP A 20 -1.97 -3.04 -6.79
CA ASP A 20 -2.41 -2.76 -8.16
C ASP A 20 -3.88 -2.35 -8.23
N GLN A 21 -4.67 -2.76 -7.28
CA GLN A 21 -6.10 -2.43 -7.26
C GLN A 21 -6.41 -1.11 -6.57
N MET A 22 -5.41 -0.50 -5.98
CA MET A 22 -5.61 0.78 -5.29
C MET A 22 -5.69 1.93 -6.27
N SER A 23 -6.62 2.85 -6.02
CA SER A 23 -6.67 4.10 -6.76
C SER A 23 -5.52 5.00 -6.36
N HIS A 24 -5.28 6.05 -7.14
CA HIS A 24 -4.27 7.04 -6.81
C HIS A 24 -4.50 7.62 -5.40
N TYR A 25 -5.75 7.95 -5.11
CA TYR A 25 -6.11 8.47 -3.78
C TYR A 25 -5.79 7.46 -2.68
N GLU A 26 -6.15 6.19 -2.89
CA GLU A 26 -5.89 5.16 -1.91
C GLU A 26 -4.41 4.93 -1.67
N LEU A 27 -3.62 4.95 -2.74
CA LEU A 27 -2.17 4.81 -2.61
C LEU A 27 -1.60 5.90 -1.72
N CYS A 28 -2.02 7.13 -1.93
CA CYS A 28 -1.55 8.26 -1.14
C CYS A 28 -2.02 8.15 0.30
N ARG A 29 -3.27 7.77 0.50
CA ARG A 29 -3.84 7.64 1.83
C ARG A 29 -3.15 6.56 2.64
N VAL A 30 -2.93 5.41 2.03
CA VAL A 30 -2.24 4.30 2.69
C VAL A 30 -0.81 4.68 3.02
N TRP A 31 -0.13 5.34 2.10
CA TRP A 31 1.23 5.82 2.33
C TRP A 31 1.29 6.74 3.55
N ARG A 32 0.31 7.63 3.66
CA ARG A 32 0.29 8.62 4.73
C ARG A 32 -0.03 8.00 6.10
N PHE A 33 -0.92 7.00 6.12
CA PHE A 33 -1.47 6.47 7.37
C PHE A 33 -1.10 5.04 7.69
N HIS A 34 -0.17 4.44 6.97
CA HIS A 34 0.19 3.04 7.25
C HIS A 34 0.80 2.91 8.64
N LYS A 35 0.67 1.72 9.19
CA LYS A 35 1.24 1.42 10.51
C LYS A 35 2.64 0.83 10.34
N ILE A 36 3.46 1.01 11.35
CA ILE A 36 4.78 0.38 11.39
C ILE A 36 4.59 -1.12 11.32
N GLY A 37 5.34 -1.76 10.44
CA GLY A 37 5.24 -3.22 10.26
C GLY A 37 4.25 -3.64 9.22
N ASP A 38 3.57 -2.70 8.56
CA ASP A 38 2.65 -3.04 7.48
C ASP A 38 3.42 -3.77 6.37
N PRO A 39 3.01 -5.00 6.01
CA PRO A 39 3.74 -5.78 5.01
C PRO A 39 3.82 -5.10 3.64
N ARG A 40 2.91 -4.19 3.34
CA ARG A 40 2.94 -3.46 2.06
C ARG A 40 4.10 -2.50 1.96
N PHE A 41 4.81 -2.24 3.07
CA PHE A 41 5.91 -1.28 3.11
C PHE A 41 7.23 -1.93 3.48
N GLN A 42 7.31 -3.25 3.42
CA GLN A 42 8.54 -3.95 3.78
C GLN A 42 9.21 -4.55 2.54
N GLY A 43 10.53 -4.39 2.46
CA GLY A 43 11.32 -5.02 1.42
C GLY A 43 10.85 -4.70 0.01
N LEU A 44 10.73 -5.72 -0.80
CA LEU A 44 10.32 -5.56 -2.20
C LEU A 44 8.90 -5.01 -2.33
N ALA A 45 8.03 -5.33 -1.39
CA ALA A 45 6.67 -4.81 -1.41
C ALA A 45 6.68 -3.30 -1.22
N GLY A 46 7.53 -2.81 -0.33
CA GLY A 46 7.66 -1.37 -0.12
C GLY A 46 8.18 -0.66 -1.34
N ASP A 47 9.16 -1.25 -2.00
CA ASP A 47 9.71 -0.68 -3.24
C ASP A 47 8.64 -0.64 -4.31
N TYR A 48 7.86 -1.70 -4.44
CA TYR A 48 6.80 -1.78 -5.42
C TYR A 48 5.72 -0.71 -5.16
N PHE A 49 5.34 -0.55 -3.89
CA PHE A 49 4.36 0.46 -3.51
C PHE A 49 4.85 1.86 -3.87
N ALA A 50 6.09 2.17 -3.54
CA ALA A 50 6.67 3.48 -3.83
C ALA A 50 6.67 3.76 -5.33
N GLN A 51 7.01 2.75 -6.13
CA GLN A 51 7.01 2.89 -7.57
C GLN A 51 5.60 3.11 -8.12
N LYS A 52 4.62 2.35 -7.63
CA LYS A 52 3.24 2.52 -8.07
C LYS A 52 2.70 3.89 -7.70
N LEU A 53 3.02 4.37 -6.52
CA LEU A 53 2.62 5.71 -6.10
C LEU A 53 3.21 6.76 -7.02
N LYS A 54 4.49 6.62 -7.34
CA LYS A 54 5.16 7.54 -8.24
C LYS A 54 4.53 7.52 -9.63
N GLU A 55 4.25 6.32 -10.16
CA GLU A 55 3.64 6.17 -11.47
C GLU A 55 2.25 6.78 -11.52
N ALA A 56 1.54 6.74 -10.41
CA ALA A 56 0.20 7.31 -10.33
C ALA A 56 0.22 8.84 -10.22
N GLY A 57 1.38 9.43 -9.98
CA GLY A 57 1.51 10.87 -9.89
C GLY A 57 1.93 11.42 -8.54
N GLY A 58 2.13 10.55 -7.57
CA GLY A 58 2.54 10.97 -6.23
C GLY A 58 1.48 11.79 -5.52
N PHE A 59 1.90 12.62 -4.60
CA PHE A 59 0.99 13.50 -3.89
C PHE A 59 0.75 14.78 -4.68
N THR A 60 -0.51 15.01 -5.03
CA THR A 60 -0.90 16.26 -5.67
C THR A 60 -1.54 17.16 -4.63
N PRO A 61 -1.64 18.48 -4.90
CA PRO A 61 -2.31 19.37 -3.96
C PRO A 61 -3.75 18.94 -3.66
N GLU A 62 -4.46 18.48 -4.68
CA GLU A 62 -5.84 18.02 -4.50
C GLU A 62 -5.93 16.82 -3.56
N ILE A 63 -5.06 15.85 -3.76
CA ILE A 63 -5.05 14.66 -2.94
C ILE A 63 -4.60 14.98 -1.51
N SER A 64 -3.58 15.80 -1.37
CA SER A 64 -3.11 16.20 -0.05
C SER A 64 -4.21 16.89 0.74
N LYS A 65 -4.98 17.74 0.09
CA LYS A 65 -6.12 18.39 0.71
C LYS A 65 -7.19 17.40 1.12
N ALA A 66 -7.51 16.46 0.24
CA ALA A 66 -8.55 15.48 0.51
C ALA A 66 -8.20 14.58 1.67
N ILE A 67 -6.93 14.27 1.84
CA ILE A 67 -6.45 13.44 2.94
C ILE A 67 -6.33 14.23 4.23
N GLY A 68 -6.23 15.55 4.15
CA GLY A 68 -6.07 16.40 5.31
C GLY A 68 -4.63 16.58 5.73
N TRP A 69 -3.74 16.48 4.81
CA TRP A 69 -2.31 16.55 5.09
C TRP A 69 -1.75 17.96 4.91
#